data_53157684d77f6b1068fe91973bd2418b
#
_entry.id   53157684d77f6b1068fe91973bd2418b
#
_cell.length_a   1.000
_cell.length_b   1.000
_cell.length_c   1.000
_cell.angle_alpha   90.00
_cell.angle_beta   90.00
_cell.angle_gamma   90.00
#
_symmetry.space_group_name_H-M   'P 1'
#
loop_
_entity.id
_entity.type
_entity.pdbx_description
1 polymer ?
#
loop_
_entity_poly.entity_id
_entity_poly.type
_entity_poly.pdbx_seq_one_letter_code
_entity_poly.pdbx_strand_id
1 'polypeptide(L)'
;MRSDNIKKGIARTPHRSLLMATGVSKKNMNAPFIGIASSFSDLVPGHIGMRDLERQIEKGIHSNGGQAFIFGVPAVCDGIAMGHSGMQYSLPSRDLIADCVETVANAHQLDGLVLLSNCDKITPGMLIAAARINIPTIIVTAGPMLDGESRCEKLTMIKGAFEAIGKYRNGEISEERLLELEEASCPSAGACQGLYTANTMACLTEVLGMSLPYCATAAAVSSQKRRIAFESGMQIVDWVRDGIKPLDIITRDGLRNMIIADLGMGGSTNSFLHILALANAAGLGEILASADTSSRYSSQGEEAKEGEQATVSLKDFDELSHKIHQFVKLEPSSNITMTAFHQAGGVPAVVDELIKSVPEFKATREFAGVYADKNIIHPYSEPFTTKPGLGILRGNIAPEGSVIKISAVDENCYEFEGVAKTFDSEEDAMSALEKDLITEGDVIVIRYEGPKGGPGMREMLAPTSLLVGKGLGTKAALITDGRFSGGTRGICVGHICPEAANGGVIALIKDGDKIKIDINERTLNLLVSDEELDARRKNLKPFKTKATGYLGKYSRIVQDASHGAIV
;
A
#
# COMPACT_ATOMS: atom_id res chain seq x y z
N MET A 1 30.96 11.33 -7.10
CA MET A 1 30.18 10.09 -6.92
C MET A 1 30.43 9.53 -5.54
N ARG A 2 29.44 8.97 -4.86
CA ARG A 2 29.62 8.29 -3.56
C ARG A 2 30.60 7.12 -3.66
N SER A 3 30.51 6.37 -4.73
CA SER A 3 31.40 5.23 -5.01
C SER A 3 32.87 5.61 -5.13
N ASP A 4 33.22 6.88 -5.26
CA ASP A 4 34.63 7.32 -5.20
C ASP A 4 35.27 6.97 -3.87
N ASN A 5 34.51 6.86 -2.78
CA ASN A 5 34.98 6.42 -1.46
C ASN A 5 35.58 5.00 -1.46
N ILE A 6 35.20 4.17 -2.42
CA ILE A 6 35.72 2.79 -2.57
C ILE A 6 36.53 2.59 -3.85
N LYS A 7 36.56 3.57 -4.75
CA LYS A 7 37.25 3.48 -6.07
C LYS A 7 38.51 4.28 -6.16
N LYS A 8 38.57 5.50 -5.57
CA LYS A 8 39.66 6.47 -5.82
C LYS A 8 40.74 6.45 -4.74
N GLY A 9 41.99 6.66 -5.19
CA GLY A 9 43.17 6.76 -4.34
C GLY A 9 43.86 5.42 -4.08
N ILE A 10 45.17 5.48 -3.70
CA ILE A 10 46.00 4.30 -3.47
C ILE A 10 45.47 3.46 -2.30
N ALA A 11 44.99 4.09 -1.22
CA ALA A 11 44.43 3.40 -0.06
C ALA A 11 43.21 2.53 -0.39
N ARG A 12 42.58 2.73 -1.57
CA ARG A 12 41.43 1.94 -2.04
C ARG A 12 41.82 0.77 -2.96
N THR A 13 43.11 0.46 -3.07
CA THR A 13 43.59 -0.72 -3.82
C THR A 13 42.92 -2.03 -3.38
N PRO A 14 42.80 -2.35 -2.07
CA PRO A 14 42.09 -3.57 -1.65
C PRO A 14 40.63 -3.60 -2.09
N HIS A 15 39.90 -2.47 -1.99
CA HIS A 15 38.49 -2.36 -2.42
C HIS A 15 38.35 -2.64 -3.92
N ARG A 16 39.22 -2.04 -4.75
CA ARG A 16 39.22 -2.28 -6.20
C ARG A 16 39.56 -3.73 -6.55
N SER A 17 40.47 -4.37 -5.80
CA SER A 17 40.75 -5.80 -5.96
C SER A 17 39.52 -6.66 -5.74
N LEU A 18 38.74 -6.38 -4.68
CA LEU A 18 37.49 -7.07 -4.39
C LEU A 18 36.41 -6.79 -5.46
N LEU A 19 36.31 -5.55 -5.93
CA LEU A 19 35.39 -5.19 -7.02
C LEU A 19 35.79 -5.90 -8.33
N MET A 20 37.09 -6.04 -8.63
CA MET A 20 37.54 -6.81 -9.79
C MET A 20 37.20 -8.31 -9.63
N ALA A 21 37.22 -8.86 -8.43
CA ALA A 21 36.83 -10.25 -8.17
C ALA A 21 35.33 -10.48 -8.44
N THR A 22 34.47 -9.43 -8.36
CA THR A 22 33.07 -9.50 -8.78
C THR A 22 32.85 -9.30 -10.28
N GLY A 23 33.94 -9.16 -11.06
CA GLY A 23 33.90 -8.97 -12.51
C GLY A 23 33.90 -7.52 -13.00
N VAL A 24 34.06 -6.53 -12.11
CA VAL A 24 34.14 -5.11 -12.52
C VAL A 24 35.47 -4.87 -13.26
N SER A 25 35.39 -4.46 -14.50
CA SER A 25 36.55 -4.15 -15.32
C SER A 25 37.24 -2.84 -14.90
N LYS A 26 38.50 -2.68 -15.22
CA LYS A 26 39.21 -1.39 -15.00
C LYS A 26 38.54 -0.22 -15.70
N LYS A 27 37.92 -0.44 -16.87
CA LYS A 27 37.18 0.57 -17.63
C LYS A 27 35.95 1.01 -16.86
N ASN A 28 35.17 0.05 -16.33
CA ASN A 28 33.93 0.32 -15.63
C ASN A 28 34.15 0.84 -14.20
N MET A 29 35.36 0.79 -13.67
CA MET A 29 35.69 1.36 -12.36
C MET A 29 35.40 2.87 -12.28
N ASN A 30 35.36 3.59 -13.40
CA ASN A 30 35.06 5.01 -13.46
C ASN A 30 33.54 5.31 -13.68
N ALA A 31 32.76 4.28 -13.98
CA ALA A 31 31.32 4.43 -14.18
C ALA A 31 30.58 4.69 -12.86
N PRO A 32 29.39 5.31 -12.88
CA PRO A 32 28.50 5.33 -11.71
C PRO A 32 28.11 3.89 -11.33
N PHE A 33 28.12 3.60 -10.04
CA PHE A 33 27.71 2.30 -9.49
C PHE A 33 26.23 2.33 -9.15
N ILE A 34 25.43 1.57 -9.89
CA ILE A 34 23.97 1.52 -9.77
C ILE A 34 23.54 0.19 -9.16
N GLY A 35 22.90 0.25 -8.01
CA GLY A 35 22.27 -0.93 -7.39
C GLY A 35 20.92 -1.23 -8.01
N ILE A 36 20.64 -2.49 -8.28
CA ILE A 36 19.29 -3.00 -8.61
C ILE A 36 18.85 -3.80 -7.41
N ALA A 37 18.03 -3.20 -6.54
CA ALA A 37 17.40 -3.90 -5.43
C ALA A 37 16.20 -4.68 -5.96
N SER A 38 16.29 -5.99 -6.00
CA SER A 38 15.23 -6.86 -6.55
C SER A 38 14.53 -7.63 -5.46
N SER A 39 13.22 -7.59 -5.49
CA SER A 39 12.36 -8.41 -4.64
C SER A 39 11.94 -9.73 -5.30
N PHE A 40 12.73 -10.23 -6.26
CA PHE A 40 12.47 -11.52 -6.90
C PHE A 40 12.21 -12.62 -5.86
N SER A 41 11.18 -13.42 -6.11
CA SER A 41 10.83 -14.57 -5.28
C SER A 41 9.99 -15.55 -6.09
N ASP A 42 10.29 -16.84 -5.99
CA ASP A 42 9.45 -17.91 -6.56
C ASP A 42 8.15 -18.12 -5.74
N LEU A 43 8.09 -17.58 -4.51
CA LEU A 43 6.93 -17.67 -3.62
C LEU A 43 5.84 -16.64 -3.93
N VAL A 44 6.10 -15.64 -4.77
CA VAL A 44 5.22 -14.48 -4.98
C VAL A 44 4.85 -14.36 -6.45
N PRO A 45 3.59 -14.60 -6.85
CA PRO A 45 3.16 -14.55 -8.26
C PRO A 45 3.53 -13.24 -8.97
N GLY A 46 3.47 -12.12 -8.23
CA GLY A 46 3.86 -10.81 -8.74
C GLY A 46 5.35 -10.66 -9.05
N HIS A 47 6.20 -11.59 -8.62
CA HIS A 47 7.66 -11.45 -8.62
C HIS A 47 8.40 -12.49 -9.46
N ILE A 48 7.75 -13.59 -9.84
CA ILE A 48 8.39 -14.69 -10.58
C ILE A 48 8.99 -14.25 -11.93
N GLY A 49 8.47 -13.20 -12.55
CA GLY A 49 8.98 -12.63 -13.80
C GLY A 49 10.13 -11.63 -13.65
N MET A 50 10.52 -11.26 -12.44
CA MET A 50 11.47 -10.16 -12.20
C MET A 50 12.88 -10.44 -12.71
N ARG A 51 13.31 -11.69 -12.83
CA ARG A 51 14.62 -12.03 -13.41
C ARG A 51 14.82 -11.49 -14.82
N ASP A 52 13.77 -11.48 -15.63
CA ASP A 52 13.84 -10.87 -16.96
C ASP A 52 13.93 -9.34 -16.86
N LEU A 53 13.15 -8.71 -15.98
CA LEU A 53 13.20 -7.27 -15.77
C LEU A 53 14.55 -6.80 -15.20
N GLU A 54 15.15 -7.54 -14.26
CA GLU A 54 16.52 -7.29 -13.79
C GLU A 54 17.50 -7.18 -14.97
N ARG A 55 17.41 -8.10 -15.94
CA ARG A 55 18.28 -8.10 -17.12
C ARG A 55 18.00 -6.95 -18.07
N GLN A 56 16.75 -6.50 -18.20
CA GLN A 56 16.44 -5.32 -19.01
C GLN A 56 16.98 -4.04 -18.34
N ILE A 57 16.80 -3.89 -17.04
CA ILE A 57 17.36 -2.77 -16.25
C ILE A 57 18.88 -2.74 -16.36
N GLU A 58 19.54 -3.88 -16.14
CA GLU A 58 20.99 -4.03 -16.25
C GLU A 58 21.51 -3.57 -17.63
N LYS A 59 20.86 -4.02 -18.73
CA LYS A 59 21.18 -3.59 -20.09
C LYS A 59 21.03 -2.08 -20.27
N GLY A 60 19.93 -1.48 -19.74
CA GLY A 60 19.72 -0.04 -19.78
C GLY A 60 20.82 0.73 -19.07
N ILE A 61 21.20 0.31 -17.85
CA ILE A 61 22.30 0.90 -17.09
C ILE A 61 23.62 0.85 -17.87
N HIS A 62 23.95 -0.32 -18.40
CA HIS A 62 25.22 -0.50 -19.14
C HIS A 62 25.23 0.29 -20.46
N SER A 63 24.09 0.35 -21.19
CA SER A 63 23.99 1.11 -22.44
C SER A 63 24.18 2.61 -22.23
N ASN A 64 23.84 3.14 -21.06
CA ASN A 64 24.05 4.54 -20.69
C ASN A 64 25.33 4.78 -19.86
N GLY A 65 26.25 3.79 -19.81
CA GLY A 65 27.58 3.94 -19.23
C GLY A 65 27.66 3.79 -17.71
N GLY A 66 26.65 3.22 -17.07
CA GLY A 66 26.68 2.82 -15.66
C GLY A 66 27.23 1.41 -15.45
N GLN A 67 27.58 1.07 -14.21
CA GLN A 67 27.89 -0.30 -13.77
C GLN A 67 26.80 -0.79 -12.83
N ALA A 68 26.10 -1.85 -13.25
CA ALA A 68 25.00 -2.42 -12.49
C ALA A 68 25.47 -3.46 -11.46
N PHE A 69 24.76 -3.53 -10.31
CA PHE A 69 24.91 -4.55 -9.28
C PHE A 69 23.53 -4.98 -8.79
N ILE A 70 23.18 -6.25 -8.93
CA ILE A 70 21.90 -6.80 -8.48
C ILE A 70 22.06 -7.36 -7.07
N PHE A 71 21.13 -7.02 -6.18
CA PHE A 71 21.01 -7.62 -4.85
C PHE A 71 19.55 -7.87 -4.48
N GLY A 72 19.31 -8.86 -3.63
CA GLY A 72 17.97 -9.30 -3.24
C GLY A 72 17.47 -8.61 -1.98
N VAL A 73 16.15 -8.42 -1.90
CA VAL A 73 15.41 -8.05 -0.68
C VAL A 73 14.26 -9.04 -0.47
N PRO A 74 13.74 -9.20 0.77
CA PRO A 74 12.63 -10.10 1.03
C PRO A 74 11.36 -9.67 0.29
N ALA A 75 10.48 -10.65 0.02
CA ALA A 75 9.15 -10.43 -0.52
C ALA A 75 8.13 -11.33 0.17
N VAL A 76 6.97 -10.77 0.54
CA VAL A 76 5.83 -11.49 1.11
C VAL A 76 4.63 -11.28 0.18
N CYS A 77 3.91 -12.35 -0.12
CA CYS A 77 2.64 -12.29 -0.85
C CYS A 77 1.48 -12.20 0.14
N ASP A 78 0.80 -11.06 0.20
CA ASP A 78 -0.34 -10.86 1.09
C ASP A 78 -1.46 -11.86 0.79
N GLY A 79 -1.73 -12.14 -0.49
CA GLY A 79 -2.76 -13.10 -0.88
C GLY A 79 -2.52 -14.53 -0.35
N ILE A 80 -1.27 -15.00 -0.40
CA ILE A 80 -0.90 -16.32 0.16
C ILE A 80 -0.86 -16.30 1.68
N ALA A 81 -0.48 -15.16 2.29
CA ALA A 81 -0.40 -15.01 3.74
C ALA A 81 -1.78 -14.77 4.42
N MET A 82 -2.84 -14.49 3.65
CA MET A 82 -4.15 -14.12 4.15
C MET A 82 -4.88 -15.28 4.83
N GLY A 83 -5.60 -14.99 5.93
CA GLY A 83 -6.40 -15.98 6.66
C GLY A 83 -5.61 -16.91 7.58
N HIS A 84 -4.33 -16.64 7.82
CA HIS A 84 -3.50 -17.38 8.78
C HIS A 84 -2.40 -16.50 9.39
N SER A 85 -1.65 -17.01 10.35
CA SER A 85 -0.61 -16.28 11.10
C SER A 85 0.51 -15.68 10.23
N GLY A 86 0.68 -16.13 8.98
CA GLY A 86 1.62 -15.54 8.02
C GLY A 86 1.32 -14.07 7.70
N MET A 87 0.05 -13.65 7.81
CA MET A 87 -0.36 -12.28 7.53
C MET A 87 0.25 -11.27 8.51
N GLN A 88 0.60 -11.68 9.71
CA GLN A 88 1.31 -10.85 10.69
C GLN A 88 2.68 -10.37 10.19
N TYR A 89 3.31 -11.06 9.23
CA TYR A 89 4.60 -10.69 8.66
C TYR A 89 4.50 -9.72 7.47
N SER A 90 3.30 -9.53 6.90
CA SER A 90 3.11 -8.71 5.72
C SER A 90 3.51 -7.25 5.96
N LEU A 91 2.81 -6.50 6.82
CA LEU A 91 3.13 -5.09 7.05
C LEU A 91 4.53 -4.87 7.65
N PRO A 92 5.00 -5.67 8.62
CA PRO A 92 6.36 -5.53 9.14
C PRO A 92 7.45 -5.70 8.08
N SER A 93 7.21 -6.49 7.02
CA SER A 93 8.16 -6.64 5.92
C SER A 93 8.43 -5.34 5.16
N ARG A 94 7.52 -4.36 5.19
CA ARG A 94 7.68 -3.05 4.56
C ARG A 94 8.92 -2.33 5.10
N ASP A 95 9.01 -2.21 6.41
CA ASP A 95 10.12 -1.52 7.07
C ASP A 95 11.41 -2.34 7.01
N LEU A 96 11.31 -3.67 7.09
CA LEU A 96 12.47 -4.57 6.87
C LEU A 96 13.07 -4.41 5.47
N ILE A 97 12.25 -4.28 4.44
CA ILE A 97 12.70 -4.04 3.07
C ILE A 97 13.43 -2.71 2.98
N ALA A 98 12.88 -1.65 3.60
CA ALA A 98 13.54 -0.35 3.65
C ALA A 98 14.93 -0.46 4.30
N ASP A 99 15.03 -1.12 5.45
CA ASP A 99 16.28 -1.35 6.17
C ASP A 99 17.28 -2.16 5.34
N CYS A 100 16.84 -3.19 4.61
CA CYS A 100 17.69 -4.00 3.74
C CYS A 100 18.30 -3.17 2.61
N VAL A 101 17.48 -2.38 1.90
CA VAL A 101 17.95 -1.52 0.80
C VAL A 101 18.92 -0.46 1.32
N GLU A 102 18.55 0.20 2.43
CA GLU A 102 19.38 1.23 3.07
C GLU A 102 20.74 0.67 3.48
N THR A 103 20.76 -0.48 4.13
CA THR A 103 21.98 -1.14 4.59
C THR A 103 22.93 -1.44 3.42
N VAL A 104 22.42 -2.08 2.35
CA VAL A 104 23.24 -2.46 1.21
C VAL A 104 23.77 -1.23 0.45
N ALA A 105 22.89 -0.25 0.17
CA ALA A 105 23.25 0.94 -0.57
C ALA A 105 24.33 1.78 0.13
N ASN A 106 24.20 1.94 1.45
CA ASN A 106 25.14 2.71 2.26
C ASN A 106 26.48 1.98 2.46
N ALA A 107 26.44 0.68 2.77
CA ALA A 107 27.65 -0.11 2.97
C ALA A 107 28.52 -0.18 1.69
N HIS A 108 27.90 -0.29 0.52
CA HIS A 108 28.59 -0.42 -0.76
C HIS A 108 28.75 0.90 -1.52
N GLN A 109 28.35 2.03 -0.91
CA GLN A 109 28.54 3.38 -1.45
C GLN A 109 27.99 3.54 -2.88
N LEU A 110 26.79 3.01 -3.15
CA LEU A 110 26.16 3.09 -4.46
C LEU A 110 25.84 4.55 -4.83
N ASP A 111 25.96 4.88 -6.10
CA ASP A 111 25.69 6.23 -6.64
C ASP A 111 24.22 6.45 -6.98
N GLY A 112 23.49 5.37 -7.33
CA GLY A 112 22.07 5.39 -7.64
C GLY A 112 21.43 4.02 -7.48
N LEU A 113 20.09 3.97 -7.48
CA LEU A 113 19.31 2.77 -7.27
C LEU A 113 18.19 2.62 -8.32
N VAL A 114 17.99 1.41 -8.80
CA VAL A 114 16.73 0.96 -9.39
C VAL A 114 16.08 0.00 -8.41
N LEU A 115 14.89 0.34 -7.94
CA LEU A 115 14.15 -0.47 -6.99
C LEU A 115 13.07 -1.25 -7.74
N LEU A 116 13.35 -2.54 -8.00
CA LEU A 116 12.44 -3.45 -8.69
C LEU A 116 11.51 -4.10 -7.70
N SER A 117 10.27 -3.64 -7.70
CA SER A 117 9.22 -4.00 -6.73
C SER A 117 7.96 -4.52 -7.41
N ASN A 118 7.10 -5.12 -6.61
CA ASN A 118 5.69 -5.37 -6.87
C ASN A 118 5.02 -5.72 -5.53
N CYS A 119 3.74 -6.08 -5.54
CA CYS A 119 2.98 -6.45 -4.35
C CYS A 119 2.86 -5.35 -3.28
N ASP A 120 2.08 -5.65 -2.22
CA ASP A 120 1.43 -4.67 -1.35
C ASP A 120 2.38 -3.88 -0.48
N LYS A 121 3.40 -4.53 0.09
CA LYS A 121 4.29 -3.91 1.10
C LYS A 121 5.68 -3.62 0.54
N ILE A 122 6.01 -4.24 -0.59
CA ILE A 122 7.34 -4.10 -1.19
C ILE A 122 7.52 -2.71 -1.82
N THR A 123 6.56 -2.28 -2.66
CA THR A 123 6.63 -0.96 -3.29
C THR A 123 6.72 0.18 -2.26
N PRO A 124 5.87 0.24 -1.21
CA PRO A 124 6.03 1.26 -0.17
C PRO A 124 7.31 1.12 0.65
N GLY A 125 7.79 -0.10 0.94
CA GLY A 125 9.09 -0.30 1.59
C GLY A 125 10.25 0.26 0.76
N MET A 126 10.22 0.07 -0.54
CA MET A 126 11.19 0.64 -1.48
C MET A 126 11.12 2.17 -1.55
N LEU A 127 9.92 2.77 -1.54
CA LEU A 127 9.74 4.22 -1.47
C LEU A 127 10.32 4.81 -0.18
N ILE A 128 10.08 4.17 0.97
CA ILE A 128 10.64 4.56 2.26
C ILE A 128 12.18 4.51 2.21
N ALA A 129 12.76 3.45 1.65
CA ALA A 129 14.20 3.34 1.46
C ALA A 129 14.76 4.48 0.59
N ALA A 130 14.08 4.79 -0.53
CA ALA A 130 14.46 5.87 -1.43
C ALA A 130 14.52 7.22 -0.69
N ALA A 131 13.47 7.53 0.12
CA ALA A 131 13.43 8.76 0.92
C ALA A 131 14.55 8.83 1.95
N ARG A 132 14.78 7.73 2.71
CA ARG A 132 15.80 7.66 3.77
C ARG A 132 17.23 7.82 3.24
N ILE A 133 17.54 7.14 2.13
CA ILE A 133 18.91 7.13 1.56
C ILE A 133 19.17 8.43 0.78
N ASN A 134 18.15 8.97 0.12
CA ASN A 134 18.20 10.18 -0.69
C ASN A 134 19.36 10.25 -1.70
N ILE A 135 19.60 9.15 -2.42
CA ILE A 135 20.45 9.13 -3.61
C ILE A 135 19.59 8.96 -4.86
N PRO A 136 20.05 9.33 -6.06
CA PRO A 136 19.29 9.13 -7.29
C PRO A 136 18.64 7.74 -7.33
N THR A 137 17.32 7.68 -7.46
CA THR A 137 16.56 6.43 -7.34
C THR A 137 15.32 6.46 -8.23
N ILE A 138 15.13 5.41 -9.03
CA ILE A 138 13.93 5.16 -9.82
C ILE A 138 13.29 3.84 -9.41
N ILE A 139 11.95 3.78 -9.44
CA ILE A 139 11.20 2.57 -9.09
C ILE A 139 10.65 1.92 -10.36
N VAL A 140 10.80 0.60 -10.45
CA VAL A 140 10.20 -0.23 -11.48
C VAL A 140 9.27 -1.22 -10.81
N THR A 141 7.96 -1.04 -11.01
CA THR A 141 6.99 -2.05 -10.57
C THR A 141 6.83 -3.12 -11.65
N ALA A 142 6.80 -4.39 -11.25
CA ALA A 142 6.73 -5.48 -12.22
C ALA A 142 5.38 -5.55 -12.98
N GLY A 143 4.34 -4.89 -12.46
CA GLY A 143 3.06 -4.71 -13.13
C GLY A 143 2.00 -5.75 -12.76
N PRO A 144 0.74 -5.53 -13.20
CA PRO A 144 -0.38 -6.43 -12.96
C PRO A 144 -0.28 -7.71 -13.80
N MET A 145 -0.93 -8.79 -13.34
CA MET A 145 -1.13 -9.98 -14.15
C MET A 145 -2.26 -9.76 -15.18
N LEU A 146 -2.33 -10.64 -16.16
CA LEU A 146 -3.42 -10.68 -17.14
C LEU A 146 -4.72 -11.13 -16.48
N ASP A 147 -5.84 -10.78 -17.09
CA ASP A 147 -7.15 -11.30 -16.72
C ASP A 147 -7.19 -12.82 -17.00
N GLY A 148 -7.84 -13.57 -16.11
CA GLY A 148 -8.15 -14.96 -16.35
C GLY A 148 -9.33 -15.14 -17.30
N GLU A 149 -9.49 -16.33 -17.86
CA GLU A 149 -10.62 -16.65 -18.72
C GLU A 149 -10.97 -18.14 -18.57
N SER A 150 -12.27 -18.42 -18.41
CA SER A 150 -12.82 -19.78 -18.48
C SER A 150 -14.18 -19.74 -19.16
N ARG A 151 -14.39 -20.58 -20.19
CA ARG A 151 -15.64 -20.69 -20.96
C ARG A 151 -16.14 -19.32 -21.49
N CYS A 152 -15.22 -18.47 -22.01
CA CYS A 152 -15.50 -17.11 -22.48
C CYS A 152 -15.95 -16.13 -21.37
N GLU A 153 -15.81 -16.48 -20.10
CA GLU A 153 -16.02 -15.60 -18.97
C GLU A 153 -14.69 -15.05 -18.47
N LYS A 154 -14.59 -13.71 -18.36
CA LYS A 154 -13.40 -13.07 -17.78
C LYS A 154 -13.39 -13.29 -16.27
N LEU A 155 -12.24 -13.72 -15.80
CA LEU A 155 -12.00 -14.04 -14.39
C LEU A 155 -10.94 -13.14 -13.79
N THR A 156 -11.08 -12.95 -12.48
CA THR A 156 -10.05 -12.40 -11.61
C THR A 156 -9.95 -13.30 -10.38
N MET A 157 -8.91 -13.14 -9.60
CA MET A 157 -8.76 -13.90 -8.35
C MET A 157 -10.02 -13.78 -7.45
N ILE A 158 -10.65 -12.60 -7.40
CA ILE A 158 -11.87 -12.41 -6.59
C ILE A 158 -13.02 -13.23 -7.16
N LYS A 159 -13.34 -13.07 -8.44
CA LYS A 159 -14.48 -13.74 -9.07
C LYS A 159 -14.27 -15.25 -9.22
N GLY A 160 -13.08 -15.64 -9.67
CA GLY A 160 -12.80 -17.02 -10.01
C GLY A 160 -12.36 -17.88 -8.81
N ALA A 161 -11.86 -17.28 -7.72
CA ALA A 161 -11.47 -18.04 -6.54
C ALA A 161 -12.34 -17.68 -5.31
N PHE A 162 -12.32 -16.43 -4.82
CA PHE A 162 -13.02 -16.09 -3.59
C PHE A 162 -14.55 -16.20 -3.70
N GLU A 163 -15.17 -15.62 -4.73
CA GLU A 163 -16.63 -15.72 -4.94
C GLU A 163 -17.05 -17.15 -5.32
N ALA A 164 -16.20 -17.89 -6.05
CA ALA A 164 -16.47 -19.27 -6.43
C ALA A 164 -16.62 -20.23 -5.24
N ILE A 165 -15.87 -20.02 -4.15
CA ILE A 165 -16.01 -20.77 -2.90
C ILE A 165 -17.44 -20.59 -2.34
N GLY A 166 -17.97 -19.37 -2.34
CA GLY A 166 -19.35 -19.09 -1.91
C GLY A 166 -20.37 -19.82 -2.77
N LYS A 167 -20.25 -19.74 -4.10
CA LYS A 167 -21.12 -20.44 -5.04
C LYS A 167 -21.08 -21.96 -4.87
N TYR A 168 -19.90 -22.53 -4.63
CA TYR A 168 -19.75 -23.96 -4.36
C TYR A 168 -20.44 -24.37 -3.05
N ARG A 169 -20.24 -23.62 -1.97
CA ARG A 169 -20.89 -23.87 -0.66
C ARG A 169 -22.41 -23.79 -0.74
N ASN A 170 -22.93 -22.91 -1.59
CA ASN A 170 -24.36 -22.76 -1.85
C ASN A 170 -24.92 -23.85 -2.82
N GLY A 171 -24.07 -24.72 -3.36
CA GLY A 171 -24.47 -25.74 -4.35
C GLY A 171 -24.80 -25.19 -5.75
N GLU A 172 -24.37 -23.97 -6.06
CA GLU A 172 -24.61 -23.29 -7.35
C GLU A 172 -23.66 -23.80 -8.45
N ILE A 173 -22.47 -24.28 -8.06
CA ILE A 173 -21.48 -24.88 -8.95
C ILE A 173 -20.96 -26.21 -8.40
N SER A 174 -20.51 -27.10 -9.29
CA SER A 174 -19.87 -28.36 -8.92
C SER A 174 -18.42 -28.15 -8.47
N GLU A 175 -17.84 -29.13 -7.78
CA GLU A 175 -16.42 -29.16 -7.43
C GLU A 175 -15.52 -29.11 -8.67
N GLU A 176 -15.87 -29.82 -9.72
CA GLU A 176 -15.16 -29.78 -11.02
C GLU A 176 -15.11 -28.36 -11.59
N ARG A 177 -16.25 -27.62 -11.53
CA ARG A 177 -16.28 -26.21 -11.96
C ARG A 177 -15.46 -25.30 -11.06
N LEU A 178 -15.44 -25.54 -9.75
CA LEU A 178 -14.59 -24.80 -8.82
C LEU A 178 -13.10 -24.96 -9.16
N LEU A 179 -12.65 -26.19 -9.40
CA LEU A 179 -11.25 -26.48 -9.78
C LEU A 179 -10.87 -25.86 -11.12
N GLU A 180 -11.77 -25.89 -12.11
CA GLU A 180 -11.57 -25.19 -13.39
C GLU A 180 -11.40 -23.68 -13.21
N LEU A 181 -12.20 -23.06 -12.33
CA LEU A 181 -12.11 -21.63 -12.03
C LEU A 181 -10.82 -21.30 -11.26
N GLU A 182 -10.41 -22.14 -10.32
CA GLU A 182 -9.16 -22.00 -9.57
C GLU A 182 -7.95 -21.94 -10.52
N GLU A 183 -7.86 -22.89 -11.45
CA GLU A 183 -6.75 -22.96 -12.41
C GLU A 183 -6.71 -21.76 -13.37
N ALA A 184 -7.89 -21.26 -13.77
CA ALA A 184 -8.00 -20.18 -14.75
C ALA A 184 -7.89 -18.76 -14.19
N SER A 185 -8.02 -18.57 -12.87
CA SER A 185 -8.17 -17.24 -12.24
C SER A 185 -6.90 -16.39 -12.26
N CYS A 186 -5.71 -17.01 -12.21
CA CYS A 186 -4.42 -16.33 -12.14
C CYS A 186 -3.49 -16.82 -13.26
N PRO A 187 -3.67 -16.37 -14.51
CA PRO A 187 -3.08 -17.01 -15.70
C PRO A 187 -1.62 -16.61 -15.95
N SER A 188 -1.06 -15.64 -15.24
CA SER A 188 0.29 -15.14 -15.54
C SER A 188 1.01 -14.62 -14.30
N ALA A 189 2.32 -14.36 -14.44
CA ALA A 189 3.04 -13.51 -13.49
C ALA A 189 2.42 -12.11 -13.43
N GLY A 190 2.50 -11.47 -12.27
CA GLY A 190 2.03 -10.11 -12.04
C GLY A 190 1.35 -9.93 -10.69
N ALA A 191 1.11 -8.68 -10.30
CA ALA A 191 0.25 -8.32 -9.17
C ALA A 191 -1.22 -8.63 -9.50
N CYS A 192 -2.13 -8.39 -8.55
CA CYS A 192 -3.56 -8.62 -8.74
C CYS A 192 -4.13 -7.91 -9.97
N GLN A 193 -5.25 -8.42 -10.53
CA GLN A 193 -5.91 -7.84 -11.71
C GLN A 193 -6.68 -6.55 -11.41
N GLY A 194 -7.06 -6.28 -10.16
CA GLY A 194 -7.81 -5.09 -9.73
C GLY A 194 -6.94 -4.01 -9.08
N LEU A 195 -7.56 -2.89 -8.73
CA LEU A 195 -6.93 -1.78 -8.00
C LEU A 195 -6.93 -2.09 -6.49
N TYR A 196 -6.17 -3.11 -6.11
CA TYR A 196 -5.85 -3.44 -4.72
C TYR A 196 -4.55 -2.73 -4.32
N THR A 197 -4.02 -3.01 -3.13
CA THR A 197 -2.88 -2.27 -2.57
C THR A 197 -1.66 -2.25 -3.50
N ALA A 198 -1.30 -3.38 -4.11
CA ALA A 198 -0.15 -3.49 -5.01
C ALA A 198 -0.25 -2.50 -6.18
N ASN A 199 -1.38 -2.52 -6.90
CA ASN A 199 -1.60 -1.66 -8.04
C ASN A 199 -1.88 -0.22 -7.64
N THR A 200 -2.53 0.02 -6.50
CA THR A 200 -2.69 1.37 -5.92
C THR A 200 -1.32 2.00 -5.70
N MET A 201 -0.42 1.35 -4.96
CA MET A 201 0.90 1.92 -4.68
C MET A 201 1.76 2.04 -5.93
N ALA A 202 1.61 1.14 -6.92
CA ALA A 202 2.27 1.29 -8.21
C ALA A 202 1.79 2.55 -8.95
N CYS A 203 0.47 2.77 -9.06
CA CYS A 203 -0.11 3.95 -9.68
C CYS A 203 0.32 5.24 -8.96
N LEU A 204 0.28 5.25 -7.62
CA LEU A 204 0.68 6.41 -6.83
C LEU A 204 2.19 6.71 -6.94
N THR A 205 3.02 5.69 -7.11
CA THR A 205 4.46 5.85 -7.40
C THR A 205 4.68 6.54 -8.75
N GLU A 206 3.85 6.21 -9.74
CA GLU A 206 3.89 6.85 -11.07
C GLU A 206 3.35 8.29 -11.03
N VAL A 207 2.26 8.54 -10.30
CA VAL A 207 1.72 9.90 -10.03
C VAL A 207 2.76 10.77 -9.35
N LEU A 208 3.47 10.24 -8.35
CA LEU A 208 4.55 10.94 -7.65
C LEU A 208 5.71 11.33 -8.57
N GLY A 209 5.93 10.57 -9.65
CA GLY A 209 7.05 10.79 -10.57
C GLY A 209 8.29 9.93 -10.29
N MET A 210 8.19 8.97 -9.37
CA MET A 210 9.30 8.05 -9.02
C MET A 210 9.44 6.86 -9.99
N SER A 211 8.54 6.70 -10.96
CA SER A 211 8.61 5.71 -12.04
C SER A 211 8.29 6.30 -13.41
N LEU A 212 8.66 5.59 -14.48
CA LEU A 212 8.34 6.01 -15.83
C LEU A 212 6.85 5.84 -16.15
N PRO A 213 6.31 6.59 -17.13
CA PRO A 213 4.91 6.46 -17.57
C PRO A 213 4.54 5.03 -17.93
N TYR A 214 3.30 4.63 -17.58
CA TYR A 214 2.76 3.28 -17.78
C TYR A 214 3.48 2.18 -16.98
N CYS A 215 4.45 2.51 -16.14
CA CYS A 215 5.15 1.52 -15.33
C CYS A 215 4.18 0.77 -14.39
N ALA A 216 3.21 1.46 -13.82
CA ALA A 216 2.22 0.86 -12.93
C ALA A 216 1.27 -0.10 -13.64
N THR A 217 0.86 0.24 -14.88
CA THR A 217 -0.29 -0.39 -15.53
C THR A 217 0.06 -1.39 -16.63
N ALA A 218 1.26 -1.31 -17.22
CA ALA A 218 1.69 -2.28 -18.22
C ALA A 218 1.78 -3.69 -17.62
N ALA A 219 1.11 -4.66 -18.23
CA ALA A 219 1.07 -6.04 -17.74
C ALA A 219 2.48 -6.63 -17.57
N ALA A 220 2.70 -7.40 -16.51
CA ALA A 220 4.01 -7.93 -16.12
C ALA A 220 4.70 -8.74 -17.23
N VAL A 221 3.92 -9.44 -18.05
CA VAL A 221 4.42 -10.29 -19.13
C VAL A 221 4.53 -9.55 -20.48
N SER A 222 4.22 -8.24 -20.53
CA SER A 222 4.18 -7.49 -21.79
C SER A 222 5.58 -7.03 -22.25
N SER A 223 5.74 -6.89 -23.57
CA SER A 223 6.95 -6.31 -24.16
C SER A 223 7.12 -4.82 -23.78
N GLN A 224 6.02 -4.11 -23.50
CA GLN A 224 6.06 -2.73 -23.02
C GLN A 224 6.72 -2.65 -21.65
N LYS A 225 6.38 -3.55 -20.70
CA LYS A 225 7.02 -3.64 -19.40
C LYS A 225 8.53 -3.81 -19.51
N ARG A 226 8.99 -4.65 -20.42
CA ARG A 226 10.42 -4.86 -20.68
C ARG A 226 11.12 -3.60 -21.20
N ARG A 227 10.46 -2.83 -22.11
CA ARG A 227 11.00 -1.55 -22.58
C ARG A 227 11.08 -0.53 -21.45
N ILE A 228 10.03 -0.40 -20.64
CA ILE A 228 10.03 0.50 -19.47
C ILE A 228 11.16 0.14 -18.50
N ALA A 229 11.38 -1.14 -18.24
CA ALA A 229 12.48 -1.59 -17.38
C ALA A 229 13.87 -1.19 -17.96
N PHE A 230 14.06 -1.37 -19.26
CA PHE A 230 15.29 -0.95 -19.95
C PHE A 230 15.48 0.57 -19.87
N GLU A 231 14.45 1.34 -20.20
CA GLU A 231 14.47 2.81 -20.19
C GLU A 231 14.69 3.35 -18.76
N SER A 232 14.13 2.69 -17.73
CA SER A 232 14.40 3.04 -16.32
C SER A 232 15.87 2.81 -15.96
N GLY A 233 16.49 1.76 -16.52
CA GLY A 233 17.94 1.52 -16.38
C GLY A 233 18.79 2.61 -17.04
N MET A 234 18.36 3.18 -18.15
CA MET A 234 19.02 4.34 -18.75
C MET A 234 18.81 5.60 -17.90
N GLN A 235 17.56 5.87 -17.54
CA GLN A 235 17.16 7.09 -16.82
C GLN A 235 17.87 7.26 -15.49
N ILE A 236 18.11 6.18 -14.72
CA ILE A 236 18.81 6.30 -13.45
C ILE A 236 20.25 6.80 -13.60
N VAL A 237 20.92 6.43 -14.69
CA VAL A 237 22.29 6.90 -14.95
C VAL A 237 22.29 8.41 -15.26
N ASP A 238 21.25 8.90 -15.97
CA ASP A 238 21.10 10.33 -16.21
C ASP A 238 20.77 11.06 -14.90
N TRP A 239 19.87 10.54 -14.06
CA TRP A 239 19.57 11.15 -12.76
C TRP A 239 20.80 11.22 -11.84
N VAL A 240 21.70 10.23 -11.90
CA VAL A 240 22.99 10.32 -11.17
C VAL A 240 23.87 11.45 -11.70
N ARG A 241 23.89 11.68 -13.02
CA ARG A 241 24.66 12.77 -13.64
C ARG A 241 24.07 14.15 -13.31
N ASP A 242 22.73 14.25 -13.34
CA ASP A 242 21.99 15.47 -13.11
C ASP A 242 21.81 15.78 -11.62
N GLY A 243 22.09 14.81 -10.74
CA GLY A 243 21.98 14.95 -9.29
C GLY A 243 20.54 14.92 -8.76
N ILE A 244 19.57 14.41 -9.54
CA ILE A 244 18.15 14.30 -9.16
C ILE A 244 17.98 13.23 -8.09
N LYS A 245 17.42 13.60 -6.95
CA LYS A 245 17.26 12.73 -5.78
C LYS A 245 15.78 12.55 -5.39
N PRO A 246 15.45 11.49 -4.63
CA PRO A 246 14.09 11.26 -4.17
C PRO A 246 13.43 12.45 -3.48
N LEU A 247 14.11 13.16 -2.59
CA LEU A 247 13.51 14.29 -1.87
C LEU A 247 13.28 15.53 -2.74
N ASP A 248 13.83 15.58 -3.96
CA ASP A 248 13.48 16.60 -4.96
C ASP A 248 12.10 16.30 -5.59
N ILE A 249 11.63 15.03 -5.50
CA ILE A 249 10.38 14.51 -6.07
C ILE A 249 9.34 14.27 -4.98
N ILE A 250 9.75 13.66 -3.85
CA ILE A 250 8.89 13.38 -2.69
C ILE A 250 8.75 14.67 -1.89
N THR A 251 7.94 15.57 -2.41
CA THR A 251 7.59 16.86 -1.79
C THR A 251 6.21 16.76 -1.13
N ARG A 252 5.85 17.77 -0.32
CA ARG A 252 4.50 17.88 0.22
C ARG A 252 3.43 17.86 -0.88
N ASP A 253 3.62 18.62 -1.94
CA ASP A 253 2.69 18.64 -3.08
C ASP A 253 2.65 17.28 -3.80
N GLY A 254 3.81 16.62 -3.98
CA GLY A 254 3.87 15.27 -4.53
C GLY A 254 3.08 14.24 -3.71
N LEU A 255 3.20 14.28 -2.38
CA LEU A 255 2.42 13.41 -1.49
C LEU A 255 0.92 13.74 -1.52
N ARG A 256 0.54 15.02 -1.56
CA ARG A 256 -0.87 15.42 -1.75
C ARG A 256 -1.42 14.99 -3.10
N ASN A 257 -0.62 15.03 -4.17
CA ASN A 257 -0.99 14.49 -5.47
C ASN A 257 -1.28 12.98 -5.41
N MET A 258 -0.49 12.20 -4.64
CA MET A 258 -0.79 10.80 -4.40
C MET A 258 -2.16 10.63 -3.73
N ILE A 259 -2.46 11.42 -2.69
CA ILE A 259 -3.75 11.37 -1.99
C ILE A 259 -4.91 11.72 -2.95
N ILE A 260 -4.77 12.78 -3.73
CA ILE A 260 -5.79 13.22 -4.70
C ILE A 260 -6.07 12.11 -5.73
N ALA A 261 -5.02 11.53 -6.29
CA ALA A 261 -5.15 10.45 -7.27
C ALA A 261 -5.78 9.19 -6.65
N ASP A 262 -5.41 8.85 -5.43
CA ASP A 262 -5.96 7.71 -4.69
C ASP A 262 -7.46 7.86 -4.42
N LEU A 263 -7.88 9.03 -3.95
CA LEU A 263 -9.29 9.37 -3.73
C LEU A 263 -10.09 9.34 -5.04
N GLY A 264 -9.51 9.88 -6.12
CA GLY A 264 -10.14 9.94 -7.44
C GLY A 264 -10.25 8.58 -8.14
N MET A 265 -9.32 7.68 -7.90
CA MET A 265 -9.34 6.31 -8.43
C MET A 265 -10.08 5.31 -7.54
N GLY A 266 -10.33 5.64 -6.26
CA GLY A 266 -10.91 4.71 -5.29
C GLY A 266 -10.00 3.53 -4.97
N GLY A 267 -8.75 3.81 -4.62
CA GLY A 267 -7.72 2.82 -4.36
C GLY A 267 -7.91 2.01 -3.08
N SER A 268 -6.81 1.63 -2.46
CA SER A 268 -6.80 0.79 -1.26
C SER A 268 -6.66 1.62 0.02
N THR A 269 -7.39 1.27 1.07
CA THR A 269 -7.22 1.87 2.41
C THR A 269 -5.80 1.74 2.96
N ASN A 270 -5.02 0.76 2.51
CA ASN A 270 -3.62 0.60 2.89
C ASN A 270 -2.73 1.79 2.46
N SER A 271 -3.12 2.53 1.41
CA SER A 271 -2.38 3.71 0.94
C SER A 271 -2.20 4.77 2.03
N PHE A 272 -3.20 4.92 2.92
CA PHE A 272 -3.10 5.82 4.08
C PHE A 272 -1.87 5.52 4.93
N LEU A 273 -1.67 4.24 5.30
CA LEU A 273 -0.48 3.82 6.07
C LEU A 273 0.81 4.09 5.30
N HIS A 274 0.80 3.83 4.00
CA HIS A 274 2.02 3.86 3.19
C HIS A 274 2.43 5.29 2.83
N ILE A 275 1.48 6.18 2.55
CA ILE A 275 1.75 7.59 2.29
C ILE A 275 2.22 8.28 3.58
N LEU A 276 1.60 8.00 4.73
CA LEU A 276 2.05 8.53 6.02
C LEU A 276 3.45 8.03 6.40
N ALA A 277 3.74 6.74 6.17
CA ALA A 277 5.07 6.20 6.41
C ALA A 277 6.13 6.83 5.47
N LEU A 278 5.78 7.07 4.21
CA LEU A 278 6.65 7.76 3.26
C LEU A 278 6.86 9.24 3.66
N ALA A 279 5.81 9.93 4.09
CA ALA A 279 5.90 11.30 4.60
C ALA A 279 6.86 11.39 5.79
N ASN A 280 6.74 10.47 6.76
CA ASN A 280 7.66 10.40 7.89
C ASN A 280 9.11 10.13 7.45
N ALA A 281 9.32 9.20 6.51
CA ALA A 281 10.66 8.89 5.97
C ALA A 281 11.29 10.07 5.20
N ALA A 282 10.46 10.92 4.60
CA ALA A 282 10.88 12.13 3.89
C ALA A 282 11.04 13.37 4.79
N GLY A 283 10.78 13.24 6.10
CA GLY A 283 10.80 14.39 7.03
C GLY A 283 9.60 15.33 6.89
N LEU A 284 8.54 14.88 6.22
CA LEU A 284 7.29 15.62 5.97
C LEU A 284 6.11 15.09 6.80
N GLY A 285 6.33 14.12 7.69
CA GLY A 285 5.31 13.55 8.57
C GLY A 285 5.19 14.32 9.89
N GLU A 286 4.11 14.04 10.64
CA GLU A 286 3.97 14.49 12.02
C GLU A 286 4.97 13.71 12.89
N ILE A 287 6.13 14.30 13.19
CA ILE A 287 7.09 13.72 14.13
C ILE A 287 6.46 13.83 15.51
N LEU A 288 6.12 12.70 16.10
CA LEU A 288 5.90 12.65 17.53
C LEU A 288 7.21 13.06 18.20
N ALA A 289 7.19 14.20 18.85
CA ALA A 289 8.29 14.70 19.65
C ALA A 289 8.50 13.79 20.87
N SER A 290 9.07 12.59 20.66
CA SER A 290 9.80 11.90 21.68
C SER A 290 11.17 12.57 21.75
N ALA A 291 11.58 13.02 22.92
CA ALA A 291 12.77 13.84 23.21
C ALA A 291 14.12 13.22 22.74
N ASP A 292 14.12 12.19 21.91
CA ASP A 292 15.32 11.43 21.52
C ASP A 292 15.48 11.23 19.99
N THR A 293 14.60 11.79 19.16
CA THR A 293 14.69 11.64 17.70
C THR A 293 15.30 12.83 16.96
N SER A 294 15.68 13.89 17.65
CA SER A 294 16.28 15.10 17.04
C SER A 294 17.66 14.89 16.39
N SER A 295 18.25 13.69 16.49
CA SER A 295 19.59 13.41 15.96
C SER A 295 19.64 12.52 14.73
N ARG A 296 18.51 11.99 14.21
CA ARG A 296 18.58 10.96 13.16
C ARG A 296 18.43 11.44 11.71
N TYR A 297 17.94 12.65 11.45
CA TYR A 297 17.63 13.09 10.08
C TYR A 297 18.12 14.49 9.68
N SER A 298 18.92 15.19 10.49
CA SER A 298 19.56 16.43 10.08
C SER A 298 20.99 16.20 9.63
N SER A 299 21.21 15.73 8.42
CA SER A 299 22.56 15.69 7.83
C SER A 299 22.91 16.93 6.99
N GLN A 300 22.18 18.02 7.13
CA GLN A 300 22.60 19.33 6.63
C GLN A 300 22.17 20.39 7.62
N GLY A 301 23.17 21.03 8.24
CA GLY A 301 22.98 22.09 9.21
C GLY A 301 22.47 23.38 8.53
N GLU A 302 21.18 23.46 8.29
CA GLU A 302 20.47 24.70 8.12
C GLU A 302 19.44 24.77 9.24
N GLU A 303 19.57 25.80 10.08
CA GLU A 303 18.57 26.17 11.08
C GLU A 303 17.21 26.34 10.41
N ALA A 304 16.22 25.54 10.85
CA ALA A 304 14.84 25.68 10.42
C ALA A 304 14.40 27.11 10.74
N LYS A 305 14.19 27.91 9.68
CA LYS A 305 13.49 29.18 9.81
C LYS A 305 12.08 28.90 10.33
N GLU A 306 11.66 29.66 11.32
CA GLU A 306 10.28 29.73 11.82
C GLU A 306 9.31 29.98 10.66
N GLY A 307 8.77 28.91 10.11
CA GLY A 307 7.68 28.80 9.17
C GLY A 307 7.26 27.35 9.23
N GLU A 308 6.03 27.08 9.69
CA GLU A 308 5.45 25.73 9.74
C GLU A 308 5.82 24.96 8.47
N GLN A 309 6.76 24.03 8.56
CA GLN A 309 6.92 23.01 7.53
C GLN A 309 5.61 22.23 7.53
N ALA A 310 4.76 22.52 6.56
CA ALA A 310 3.44 21.94 6.48
C ALA A 310 3.58 20.43 6.27
N THR A 311 3.38 19.67 7.36
CA THR A 311 3.43 18.22 7.39
C THR A 311 2.28 17.60 6.58
N VAL A 312 2.43 16.32 6.19
CA VAL A 312 1.36 15.50 5.61
C VAL A 312 0.89 14.52 6.66
N SER A 313 -0.41 14.53 6.93
CA SER A 313 -1.05 13.75 7.98
C SER A 313 -2.44 13.25 7.55
N LEU A 314 -3.13 12.52 8.42
CA LEU A 314 -4.53 12.13 8.18
C LEU A 314 -5.47 13.32 7.94
N LYS A 315 -5.11 14.54 8.39
CA LYS A 315 -5.90 15.76 8.11
C LYS A 315 -5.90 16.10 6.61
N ASP A 316 -4.78 15.89 5.89
CA ASP A 316 -4.74 16.12 4.45
C ASP A 316 -5.65 15.16 3.70
N PHE A 317 -5.72 13.88 4.12
CA PHE A 317 -6.66 12.92 3.55
C PHE A 317 -8.11 13.33 3.82
N ASP A 318 -8.41 13.73 5.04
CA ASP A 318 -9.75 14.17 5.43
C ASP A 318 -10.17 15.41 4.62
N GLU A 319 -9.35 16.46 4.61
CA GLU A 319 -9.60 17.68 3.85
C GLU A 319 -9.83 17.39 2.35
N LEU A 320 -8.94 16.63 1.72
CA LEU A 320 -9.03 16.31 0.30
C LEU A 320 -10.21 15.39 -0.01
N SER A 321 -10.56 14.48 0.92
CA SER A 321 -11.72 13.60 0.73
C SER A 321 -13.06 14.32 0.66
N HIS A 322 -13.15 15.57 1.11
CA HIS A 322 -14.34 16.41 0.94
C HIS A 322 -14.39 17.16 -0.40
N LYS A 323 -13.29 17.19 -1.14
CA LYS A 323 -13.14 17.97 -2.38
C LYS A 323 -13.03 17.10 -3.62
N ILE A 324 -12.52 15.88 -3.48
CA ILE A 324 -12.17 15.02 -4.62
C ILE A 324 -13.31 14.05 -4.91
N HIS A 325 -13.73 14.04 -6.17
CA HIS A 325 -14.74 13.13 -6.72
C HIS A 325 -14.08 11.87 -7.26
N GLN A 326 -14.76 10.73 -7.17
CA GLN A 326 -14.29 9.50 -7.79
C GLN A 326 -14.67 9.46 -9.27
N PHE A 327 -13.69 9.54 -10.16
CA PHE A 327 -13.86 9.56 -11.62
C PHE A 327 -13.27 8.34 -12.32
N VAL A 328 -12.63 7.43 -11.58
CA VAL A 328 -12.21 6.10 -12.04
C VAL A 328 -12.79 5.05 -11.10
N LYS A 329 -13.32 3.96 -11.65
CA LYS A 329 -13.93 2.89 -10.84
C LYS A 329 -13.47 1.53 -11.35
N LEU A 330 -12.48 0.95 -10.67
CA LEU A 330 -11.88 -0.33 -11.01
C LEU A 330 -12.32 -1.44 -10.05
N GLU A 331 -12.01 -2.69 -10.38
CA GLU A 331 -12.23 -3.82 -9.46
C GLU A 331 -11.49 -3.57 -8.13
N PRO A 332 -12.12 -3.83 -6.97
CA PRO A 332 -13.35 -4.58 -6.72
C PRO A 332 -14.66 -3.78 -6.81
N SER A 333 -14.59 -2.45 -6.98
CA SER A 333 -15.79 -1.59 -7.00
C SER A 333 -16.53 -1.61 -8.35
N SER A 334 -15.96 -2.23 -9.38
CA SER A 334 -16.54 -2.46 -10.71
C SER A 334 -15.99 -3.76 -11.31
N ASN A 335 -16.29 -4.02 -12.59
CA ASN A 335 -15.74 -5.15 -13.35
C ASN A 335 -14.55 -4.75 -14.25
N ILE A 336 -14.02 -3.54 -14.07
CA ILE A 336 -12.92 -3.00 -14.88
C ILE A 336 -11.59 -3.39 -14.23
N THR A 337 -10.78 -4.15 -14.97
CA THR A 337 -9.48 -4.63 -14.50
C THR A 337 -8.35 -3.65 -14.83
N MET A 338 -7.16 -3.88 -14.27
CA MET A 338 -5.96 -3.12 -14.59
C MET A 338 -5.56 -3.22 -16.07
N THR A 339 -5.85 -4.34 -16.72
CA THR A 339 -5.63 -4.51 -18.17
C THR A 339 -6.50 -3.53 -18.97
N ALA A 340 -7.79 -3.43 -18.64
CA ALA A 340 -8.70 -2.49 -19.27
C ALA A 340 -8.32 -1.03 -18.96
N PHE A 341 -7.94 -0.75 -17.72
CA PHE A 341 -7.47 0.57 -17.29
C PHE A 341 -6.20 1.01 -18.04
N HIS A 342 -5.25 0.10 -18.24
CA HIS A 342 -4.07 0.37 -19.06
C HIS A 342 -4.44 0.77 -20.50
N GLN A 343 -5.35 0.02 -21.12
CA GLN A 343 -5.83 0.29 -22.48
C GLN A 343 -6.59 1.62 -22.57
N ALA A 344 -7.26 2.01 -21.49
CA ALA A 344 -7.98 3.28 -21.39
C ALA A 344 -7.07 4.52 -21.22
N GLY A 345 -5.75 4.34 -21.12
CA GLY A 345 -4.78 5.41 -20.96
C GLY A 345 -4.02 5.37 -19.63
N GLY A 346 -4.45 4.58 -18.67
CA GLY A 346 -3.75 4.31 -17.42
C GLY A 346 -3.51 5.56 -16.56
N VAL A 347 -2.42 5.53 -15.78
CA VAL A 347 -2.05 6.64 -14.90
C VAL A 347 -1.81 7.96 -15.65
N PRO A 348 -1.14 7.98 -16.82
CA PRO A 348 -0.98 9.24 -17.58
C PRO A 348 -2.29 9.95 -17.89
N ALA A 349 -3.36 9.20 -18.24
CA ALA A 349 -4.68 9.79 -18.50
C ALA A 349 -5.36 10.32 -17.23
N VAL A 350 -5.18 9.65 -16.11
CA VAL A 350 -5.66 10.13 -14.79
C VAL A 350 -4.96 11.44 -14.42
N VAL A 351 -3.65 11.51 -14.56
CA VAL A 351 -2.87 12.72 -14.25
C VAL A 351 -3.26 13.87 -15.17
N ASP A 352 -3.42 13.62 -16.47
CA ASP A 352 -3.86 14.63 -17.44
C ASP A 352 -5.24 15.21 -17.08
N GLU A 353 -6.18 14.37 -16.65
CA GLU A 353 -7.51 14.82 -16.20
C GLU A 353 -7.42 15.63 -14.89
N LEU A 354 -6.61 15.18 -13.92
CA LEU A 354 -6.41 15.89 -12.65
C LEU A 354 -5.77 17.27 -12.86
N ILE A 355 -4.77 17.39 -13.73
CA ILE A 355 -4.13 18.69 -14.06
C ILE A 355 -5.15 19.67 -14.62
N LYS A 356 -6.07 19.21 -15.47
CA LYS A 356 -7.06 20.06 -16.12
C LYS A 356 -8.18 20.50 -15.19
N SER A 357 -8.54 19.65 -14.22
CA SER A 357 -9.84 19.75 -13.56
C SER A 357 -9.76 19.95 -12.05
N VAL A 358 -8.62 19.66 -11.40
CA VAL A 358 -8.47 19.70 -9.94
C VAL A 358 -7.40 20.73 -9.54
N PRO A 359 -7.81 21.91 -9.03
CA PRO A 359 -6.87 22.99 -8.69
C PRO A 359 -5.87 22.61 -7.58
N GLU A 360 -6.25 21.68 -6.69
CA GLU A 360 -5.39 21.16 -5.62
C GLU A 360 -4.25 20.28 -6.15
N PHE A 361 -4.38 19.71 -7.36
CA PHE A 361 -3.36 18.87 -7.98
C PHE A 361 -2.25 19.74 -8.57
N LYS A 362 -1.03 19.59 -8.04
CA LYS A 362 0.15 20.35 -8.49
C LYS A 362 0.99 19.45 -9.39
N ALA A 363 0.88 19.64 -10.70
CA ALA A 363 1.60 18.83 -11.68
C ALA A 363 3.10 18.78 -11.40
N THR A 364 3.62 17.59 -11.15
CA THR A 364 5.06 17.30 -11.10
C THR A 364 5.58 16.88 -12.47
N ARG A 365 4.67 16.46 -13.35
CA ARG A 365 4.93 15.98 -14.71
C ARG A 365 3.70 16.25 -15.58
N GLU A 366 3.92 16.60 -16.85
CA GLU A 366 2.87 16.71 -17.84
C GLU A 366 2.97 15.57 -18.86
N PHE A 367 1.82 15.11 -19.35
CA PHE A 367 1.71 14.09 -20.37
C PHE A 367 1.01 14.67 -21.59
N ALA A 368 1.73 14.91 -22.69
CA ALA A 368 1.13 15.45 -23.91
C ALA A 368 0.45 14.34 -24.74
N GLY A 369 -0.76 14.63 -25.23
CA GLY A 369 -1.44 13.78 -26.22
C GLY A 369 -1.88 12.41 -25.70
N VAL A 370 -2.20 12.29 -24.43
CA VAL A 370 -2.63 11.03 -23.83
C VAL A 370 -4.04 10.67 -24.29
N TYR A 371 -4.22 9.44 -24.75
CA TYR A 371 -5.54 8.87 -25.00
C TYR A 371 -6.23 8.56 -23.67
N ALA A 372 -7.51 8.89 -23.54
CA ALA A 372 -8.36 8.49 -22.44
C ALA A 372 -9.69 7.92 -22.96
N ASP A 373 -9.99 6.67 -22.58
CA ASP A 373 -11.33 6.11 -22.76
C ASP A 373 -12.25 6.66 -21.66
N LYS A 374 -13.18 7.52 -22.05
CA LYS A 374 -14.12 8.19 -21.14
C LYS A 374 -15.15 7.26 -20.48
N ASN A 375 -15.27 6.02 -20.91
CA ASN A 375 -16.10 5.01 -20.25
C ASN A 375 -15.42 4.39 -19.03
N ILE A 376 -14.09 4.54 -18.90
CA ILE A 376 -13.26 3.98 -17.81
C ILE A 376 -12.65 5.09 -16.98
N ILE A 377 -12.13 6.13 -17.62
CA ILE A 377 -11.60 7.33 -16.99
C ILE A 377 -12.56 8.46 -17.34
N HIS A 378 -13.55 8.70 -16.49
CA HIS A 378 -14.56 9.71 -16.72
C HIS A 378 -13.96 11.12 -16.71
N PRO A 379 -14.52 12.07 -17.48
CA PRO A 379 -14.24 13.47 -17.24
C PRO A 379 -14.56 13.84 -15.77
N TYR A 380 -13.71 14.61 -15.14
CA TYR A 380 -13.91 14.98 -13.73
C TYR A 380 -15.21 15.79 -13.51
N SER A 381 -15.70 16.47 -14.56
CA SER A 381 -16.99 17.14 -14.57
C SER A 381 -18.20 16.20 -14.55
N GLU A 382 -17.99 14.93 -14.92
CA GLU A 382 -19.00 13.87 -14.96
C GLU A 382 -18.49 12.60 -14.26
N PRO A 383 -18.17 12.67 -12.95
CA PRO A 383 -17.57 11.58 -12.20
C PRO A 383 -18.55 10.42 -12.01
N PHE A 384 -18.05 9.24 -11.66
CA PHE A 384 -18.92 8.11 -11.23
C PHE A 384 -19.75 8.47 -10.01
N THR A 385 -19.17 9.24 -9.09
CA THR A 385 -19.85 9.78 -7.90
C THR A 385 -19.13 11.06 -7.45
N THR A 386 -19.89 11.97 -6.88
CA THR A 386 -19.35 13.19 -6.25
C THR A 386 -18.73 12.91 -4.88
N LYS A 387 -18.83 11.67 -4.38
CA LYS A 387 -18.19 11.24 -3.15
C LYS A 387 -16.80 10.66 -3.47
N PRO A 388 -15.83 10.78 -2.55
CA PRO A 388 -14.50 10.18 -2.74
C PRO A 388 -14.58 8.65 -2.62
N GLY A 389 -13.61 7.96 -3.21
CA GLY A 389 -13.51 6.51 -3.08
C GLY A 389 -13.19 6.02 -1.67
N LEU A 390 -12.50 6.85 -0.89
CA LEU A 390 -12.00 6.56 0.46
C LEU A 390 -12.38 7.70 1.43
N GLY A 391 -12.45 7.40 2.74
CA GLY A 391 -12.74 8.42 3.75
C GLY A 391 -12.22 8.08 5.13
N ILE A 392 -12.14 9.10 5.98
CA ILE A 392 -11.78 9.00 7.38
C ILE A 392 -13.03 9.18 8.22
N LEU A 393 -13.21 8.32 9.23
CA LEU A 393 -14.23 8.49 10.26
C LEU A 393 -13.54 8.79 11.59
N ARG A 394 -14.13 9.71 12.35
CA ARG A 394 -13.69 10.09 13.70
C ARG A 394 -14.83 9.93 14.70
N GLY A 395 -14.51 9.92 15.98
CA GLY A 395 -15.48 9.80 17.05
C GLY A 395 -14.85 9.22 18.30
N ASN A 396 -15.65 8.87 19.29
CA ASN A 396 -15.09 8.38 20.55
C ASN A 396 -14.41 7.01 20.41
N ILE A 397 -14.79 6.19 19.41
CA ILE A 397 -14.08 4.93 19.11
C ILE A 397 -12.74 5.20 18.43
N ALA A 398 -12.68 6.19 17.53
CA ALA A 398 -11.52 6.50 16.71
C ALA A 398 -11.15 8.00 16.79
N PRO A 399 -10.72 8.53 17.94
CA PRO A 399 -10.40 9.95 18.10
C PRO A 399 -9.22 10.39 17.23
N GLU A 400 -8.27 9.50 16.95
CA GLU A 400 -7.14 9.74 16.04
C GLU A 400 -7.44 9.34 14.59
N GLY A 401 -8.61 8.78 14.33
CA GLY A 401 -9.10 8.43 13.01
C GLY A 401 -9.24 6.93 12.76
N SER A 402 -10.00 6.61 11.74
CA SER A 402 -10.20 5.29 11.16
C SER A 402 -10.47 5.45 9.67
N VAL A 403 -10.38 4.38 8.89
CA VAL A 403 -10.45 4.45 7.42
C VAL A 403 -11.55 3.56 6.90
N ILE A 404 -12.30 4.07 5.91
CA ILE A 404 -13.34 3.33 5.20
C ILE A 404 -13.19 3.45 3.68
N LYS A 405 -13.48 2.37 2.94
CA LYS A 405 -13.60 2.40 1.48
C LYS A 405 -15.05 2.74 1.12
N ILE A 406 -15.35 4.02 0.91
CA ILE A 406 -16.71 4.52 0.63
C ILE A 406 -17.25 3.91 -0.67
N SER A 407 -16.40 3.78 -1.69
CA SER A 407 -16.77 3.19 -2.98
C SER A 407 -17.25 1.73 -2.91
N ALA A 408 -17.03 1.06 -1.78
CA ALA A 408 -17.45 -0.32 -1.54
C ALA A 408 -18.71 -0.46 -0.67
N VAL A 409 -19.29 0.66 -0.20
CA VAL A 409 -20.49 0.71 0.65
C VAL A 409 -21.69 1.11 -0.17
N ASP A 410 -22.82 0.41 0.00
CA ASP A 410 -24.11 0.80 -0.58
C ASP A 410 -24.58 2.12 0.06
N GLU A 411 -25.06 3.08 -0.74
CA GLU A 411 -25.47 4.39 -0.24
C GLU A 411 -26.60 4.33 0.79
N ASN A 412 -27.47 3.31 0.73
CA ASN A 412 -28.52 3.08 1.73
C ASN A 412 -27.96 2.68 3.10
N CYS A 413 -26.69 2.33 3.18
CA CYS A 413 -25.99 1.92 4.40
C CYS A 413 -25.02 2.99 4.94
N TYR A 414 -25.11 4.22 4.48
CA TYR A 414 -24.21 5.30 4.91
C TYR A 414 -24.47 5.76 6.35
N GLU A 415 -25.65 5.49 6.87
CA GLU A 415 -25.94 5.55 8.30
C GLU A 415 -26.29 4.15 8.78
N PHE A 416 -25.57 3.66 9.78
CA PHE A 416 -25.78 2.35 10.36
C PHE A 416 -25.67 2.44 11.89
N GLU A 417 -26.69 1.96 12.60
CA GLU A 417 -26.66 1.74 14.04
C GLU A 417 -26.87 0.26 14.31
N GLY A 418 -25.98 -0.34 15.09
CA GLY A 418 -26.03 -1.76 15.38
C GLY A 418 -25.53 -2.11 16.78
N VAL A 419 -25.60 -3.41 17.09
CA VAL A 419 -25.23 -3.97 18.38
C VAL A 419 -23.88 -4.67 18.27
N ALA A 420 -22.95 -4.35 19.15
CA ALA A 420 -21.59 -4.90 19.16
C ALA A 420 -21.56 -6.40 19.47
N LYS A 421 -20.77 -7.13 18.69
CA LYS A 421 -20.31 -8.48 18.93
C LYS A 421 -18.77 -8.45 18.90
N THR A 422 -18.13 -8.65 20.05
CA THR A 422 -16.71 -8.41 20.22
C THR A 422 -15.88 -9.69 20.11
N PHE A 423 -14.76 -9.60 19.38
CA PHE A 423 -13.83 -10.71 19.16
C PHE A 423 -12.39 -10.20 19.32
N ASP A 424 -11.55 -10.96 20.01
CA ASP A 424 -10.15 -10.61 20.26
C ASP A 424 -9.18 -11.18 19.21
N SER A 425 -9.73 -11.78 18.13
CA SER A 425 -8.97 -12.28 16.97
C SER A 425 -9.86 -12.43 15.74
N GLU A 426 -9.24 -12.47 14.55
CA GLU A 426 -9.92 -12.80 13.29
C GLU A 426 -10.53 -14.21 13.36
N GLU A 427 -9.82 -15.17 13.95
CA GLU A 427 -10.23 -16.58 14.06
C GLU A 427 -11.53 -16.73 14.86
N ASP A 428 -11.67 -16.00 15.97
CA ASP A 428 -12.89 -16.02 16.78
C ASP A 428 -14.08 -15.42 16.02
N ALA A 429 -13.87 -14.31 15.30
CA ALA A 429 -14.89 -13.71 14.46
C ALA A 429 -15.32 -14.64 13.32
N MET A 430 -14.36 -15.30 12.66
CA MET A 430 -14.63 -16.30 11.62
C MET A 430 -15.45 -17.47 12.16
N SER A 431 -15.08 -18.00 13.34
CA SER A 431 -15.84 -19.09 14.00
C SER A 431 -17.28 -18.68 14.31
N ALA A 432 -17.50 -17.43 14.73
CA ALA A 432 -18.85 -16.90 14.98
C ALA A 432 -19.67 -16.77 13.70
N LEU A 433 -19.06 -16.26 12.62
CA LEU A 433 -19.68 -16.19 11.31
C LEU A 433 -20.05 -17.57 10.76
N GLU A 434 -19.17 -18.56 10.85
CA GLU A 434 -19.42 -19.93 10.39
C GLU A 434 -20.57 -20.61 11.15
N LYS A 435 -20.73 -20.31 12.44
CA LYS A 435 -21.79 -20.85 13.31
C LYS A 435 -23.10 -20.08 13.27
N ASP A 436 -23.27 -19.13 12.34
CA ASP A 436 -24.46 -18.28 12.20
C ASP A 436 -24.83 -17.49 13.48
N LEU A 437 -23.81 -17.09 14.26
CA LEU A 437 -24.00 -16.28 15.48
C LEU A 437 -24.09 -14.78 15.18
N ILE A 438 -23.85 -14.38 13.95
CA ILE A 438 -23.96 -13.01 13.48
C ILE A 438 -25.27 -12.85 12.70
N THR A 439 -26.02 -11.80 13.02
CA THR A 439 -27.33 -11.52 12.48
C THR A 439 -27.44 -10.09 11.94
N GLU A 440 -28.56 -9.77 11.29
CA GLU A 440 -28.88 -8.41 10.84
C GLU A 440 -28.88 -7.44 12.04
N GLY A 441 -28.24 -6.27 11.89
CA GLY A 441 -28.10 -5.26 12.94
C GLY A 441 -26.87 -5.43 13.83
N ASP A 442 -26.05 -6.46 13.63
CA ASP A 442 -24.82 -6.63 14.41
C ASP A 442 -23.66 -5.77 13.85
N VAL A 443 -22.82 -5.28 14.77
CA VAL A 443 -21.50 -4.72 14.47
C VAL A 443 -20.44 -5.67 15.00
N ILE A 444 -19.74 -6.33 14.10
CA ILE A 444 -18.61 -7.22 14.44
C ILE A 444 -17.41 -6.33 14.80
N VAL A 445 -16.92 -6.44 16.01
CA VAL A 445 -15.76 -5.71 16.52
C VAL A 445 -14.59 -6.66 16.64
N ILE A 446 -13.61 -6.58 15.73
CA ILE A 446 -12.38 -7.38 15.78
C ILE A 446 -11.27 -6.49 16.31
N ARG A 447 -10.72 -6.82 17.47
CA ARG A 447 -9.75 -6.00 18.20
C ARG A 447 -8.48 -6.78 18.50
N TYR A 448 -7.40 -6.04 18.89
CA TYR A 448 -6.06 -6.58 19.06
C TYR A 448 -5.44 -7.14 17.76
N GLU A 449 -5.89 -6.60 16.62
CA GLU A 449 -5.33 -6.89 15.30
C GLU A 449 -4.57 -5.68 14.72
N GLY A 450 -4.34 -4.64 15.55
CA GLY A 450 -3.58 -3.44 15.19
C GLY A 450 -2.07 -3.68 15.02
N PRO A 451 -1.30 -2.61 14.73
CA PRO A 451 0.15 -2.70 14.52
C PRO A 451 0.89 -3.40 15.65
N LYS A 452 0.56 -3.07 16.88
CA LYS A 452 1.18 -3.62 18.10
C LYS A 452 0.49 -4.88 18.60
N GLY A 453 -0.85 -4.87 18.58
CA GLY A 453 -1.69 -5.93 19.13
C GLY A 453 -1.68 -7.19 18.31
N GLY A 454 -1.76 -7.10 16.99
CA GLY A 454 -1.82 -8.19 16.04
C GLY A 454 -0.68 -9.21 16.07
N PRO A 455 0.61 -8.87 16.31
CA PRO A 455 1.30 -7.71 15.77
C PRO A 455 1.37 -7.73 14.24
N GLY A 456 1.65 -6.59 13.64
CA GLY A 456 1.77 -6.46 12.18
C GLY A 456 0.48 -6.08 11.48
N MET A 457 -0.56 -5.69 12.25
CA MET A 457 -1.80 -5.12 11.72
C MET A 457 -2.40 -6.00 10.62
N ARG A 458 -2.90 -7.17 10.99
CA ARG A 458 -3.42 -8.18 10.04
C ARG A 458 -4.40 -7.60 9.06
N GLU A 459 -4.28 -8.01 7.80
CA GLU A 459 -5.21 -7.65 6.73
C GLU A 459 -6.21 -8.78 6.53
N MET A 460 -7.49 -8.48 6.71
CA MET A 460 -8.57 -9.45 6.73
C MET A 460 -9.44 -9.34 5.47
N LEU A 461 -9.72 -10.47 4.83
CA LEU A 461 -10.67 -10.59 3.72
C LEU A 461 -11.72 -11.67 4.01
N ALA A 462 -11.33 -12.74 4.70
CA ALA A 462 -12.21 -13.87 4.94
C ALA A 462 -13.49 -13.49 5.71
N PRO A 463 -13.45 -12.72 6.82
CA PRO A 463 -14.67 -12.30 7.53
C PRO A 463 -15.62 -11.48 6.66
N THR A 464 -15.08 -10.55 5.87
CA THR A 464 -15.88 -9.67 5.01
C THR A 464 -16.50 -10.44 3.84
N SER A 465 -15.75 -11.35 3.23
CA SER A 465 -16.25 -12.20 2.14
C SER A 465 -17.34 -13.16 2.62
N LEU A 466 -17.17 -13.76 3.80
CA LEU A 466 -18.17 -14.67 4.39
C LEU A 466 -19.44 -13.91 4.77
N LEU A 467 -19.31 -12.69 5.31
CA LEU A 467 -20.46 -11.84 5.64
C LEU A 467 -21.30 -11.52 4.39
N VAL A 468 -20.65 -11.14 3.30
CA VAL A 468 -21.32 -10.89 2.01
C VAL A 468 -21.93 -12.18 1.45
N GLY A 469 -21.21 -13.30 1.51
CA GLY A 469 -21.69 -14.62 1.06
C GLY A 469 -22.94 -15.09 1.79
N LYS A 470 -23.13 -14.68 3.05
CA LYS A 470 -24.35 -14.95 3.86
C LYS A 470 -25.49 -13.94 3.64
N GLY A 471 -25.32 -12.97 2.73
CA GLY A 471 -26.34 -11.94 2.45
C GLY A 471 -26.43 -10.85 3.54
N LEU A 472 -25.42 -10.75 4.41
CA LEU A 472 -25.37 -9.76 5.50
C LEU A 472 -24.51 -8.53 5.15
N GLY A 473 -23.94 -8.44 3.95
CA GLY A 473 -23.01 -7.38 3.56
C GLY A 473 -23.55 -5.94 3.62
N THR A 474 -24.89 -5.77 3.57
CA THR A 474 -25.58 -4.49 3.74
C THR A 474 -26.39 -4.41 5.05
N LYS A 475 -26.31 -5.45 5.88
CA LYS A 475 -27.17 -5.62 7.07
C LYS A 475 -26.39 -5.69 8.38
N ALA A 476 -25.08 -5.88 8.30
CA ALA A 476 -24.17 -5.89 9.43
C ALA A 476 -22.90 -5.11 9.06
N ALA A 477 -22.19 -4.63 10.08
CA ALA A 477 -20.94 -3.89 9.91
C ALA A 477 -19.76 -4.62 10.56
N LEU A 478 -18.54 -4.33 10.08
CA LEU A 478 -17.31 -4.74 10.73
C LEU A 478 -16.45 -3.52 11.08
N ILE A 479 -15.90 -3.51 12.29
CA ILE A 479 -14.93 -2.51 12.70
C ILE A 479 -13.69 -3.19 13.32
N THR A 480 -12.49 -2.62 13.10
CA THR A 480 -11.25 -3.22 13.60
C THR A 480 -10.11 -2.20 13.75
N ASP A 481 -9.21 -2.45 14.68
CA ASP A 481 -7.91 -1.78 14.75
C ASP A 481 -6.86 -2.38 13.78
N GLY A 482 -7.19 -3.53 13.14
CA GLY A 482 -6.46 -4.11 12.04
C GLY A 482 -6.80 -3.47 10.69
N ARG A 483 -6.62 -4.23 9.60
CA ARG A 483 -6.88 -3.80 8.23
C ARG A 483 -7.91 -4.69 7.55
N PHE A 484 -8.64 -4.11 6.60
CA PHE A 484 -9.39 -4.89 5.63
C PHE A 484 -8.69 -4.87 4.27
N SER A 485 -8.76 -5.99 3.55
CA SER A 485 -8.23 -6.11 2.20
C SER A 485 -8.87 -5.09 1.25
N GLY A 486 -8.12 -4.63 0.27
CA GLY A 486 -8.64 -3.80 -0.82
C GLY A 486 -9.81 -4.43 -1.60
N GLY A 487 -9.99 -5.76 -1.50
CA GLY A 487 -11.13 -6.51 -2.06
C GLY A 487 -12.41 -6.50 -1.23
N THR A 488 -12.40 -5.89 -0.04
CA THR A 488 -13.53 -5.84 0.88
C THR A 488 -14.71 -5.04 0.32
N ARG A 489 -15.94 -5.54 0.57
CA ARG A 489 -17.21 -4.87 0.28
C ARG A 489 -18.07 -4.79 1.54
N GLY A 490 -18.95 -3.78 1.63
CA GLY A 490 -19.84 -3.53 2.76
C GLY A 490 -19.30 -2.52 3.76
N ILE A 491 -19.98 -2.36 4.90
CA ILE A 491 -19.65 -1.39 5.95
C ILE A 491 -18.46 -1.92 6.76
N CYS A 492 -17.23 -1.62 6.31
CA CYS A 492 -16.01 -2.11 6.93
C CYS A 492 -15.09 -0.94 7.27
N VAL A 493 -14.91 -0.66 8.57
CA VAL A 493 -14.06 0.42 9.10
C VAL A 493 -12.84 -0.18 9.74
N GLY A 494 -11.66 0.09 9.19
CA GLY A 494 -10.37 -0.37 9.69
C GLY A 494 -9.49 0.76 10.22
N HIS A 495 -8.26 0.39 10.64
CA HIS A 495 -7.26 1.33 11.12
C HIS A 495 -7.72 2.18 12.30
N ILE A 496 -8.59 1.64 13.16
CA ILE A 496 -9.11 2.39 14.32
C ILE A 496 -7.96 2.76 15.24
N CYS A 497 -7.80 4.06 15.48
CA CYS A 497 -6.76 4.62 16.34
C CYS A 497 -7.34 5.45 17.47
N PRO A 498 -6.77 5.29 18.71
CA PRO A 498 -5.72 4.31 19.12
C PRO A 498 -6.21 2.86 19.07
N GLU A 499 -5.28 1.92 18.76
CA GLU A 499 -5.58 0.49 18.76
C GLU A 499 -5.90 -0.07 20.16
N ALA A 500 -6.52 -1.23 20.25
CA ALA A 500 -6.86 -1.88 21.51
C ALA A 500 -5.64 -2.14 22.41
N ALA A 501 -4.51 -2.54 21.81
CA ALA A 501 -3.26 -2.79 22.55
C ALA A 501 -2.66 -1.53 23.20
N ASN A 502 -2.98 -0.34 22.70
CA ASN A 502 -2.63 0.95 23.25
C ASN A 502 -3.73 1.53 24.17
N GLY A 503 -4.78 0.77 24.49
CA GLY A 503 -5.87 1.18 25.36
C GLY A 503 -6.93 2.06 24.69
N GLY A 504 -7.01 2.04 23.36
CA GLY A 504 -8.07 2.69 22.60
C GLY A 504 -9.47 2.26 23.05
N VAL A 505 -10.49 3.07 22.76
CA VAL A 505 -11.88 2.79 23.16
C VAL A 505 -12.39 1.47 22.58
N ILE A 506 -11.87 1.05 21.44
CA ILE A 506 -12.21 -0.26 20.85
C ILE A 506 -11.96 -1.43 21.84
N ALA A 507 -10.96 -1.34 22.73
CA ALA A 507 -10.70 -2.33 23.79
C ALA A 507 -11.77 -2.35 24.89
N LEU A 508 -12.56 -1.28 25.01
CA LEU A 508 -13.57 -1.09 26.06
C LEU A 508 -14.96 -1.53 25.62
N ILE A 509 -15.18 -1.78 24.33
CA ILE A 509 -16.46 -2.22 23.77
C ILE A 509 -16.82 -3.58 24.34
N LYS A 510 -18.10 -3.75 24.72
CA LYS A 510 -18.66 -5.02 25.20
C LYS A 510 -19.79 -5.48 24.28
N ASP A 511 -20.04 -6.78 24.29
CA ASP A 511 -21.21 -7.35 23.62
C ASP A 511 -22.48 -6.67 24.11
N GLY A 512 -23.36 -6.29 23.18
CA GLY A 512 -24.60 -5.59 23.47
C GLY A 512 -24.51 -4.06 23.47
N ASP A 513 -23.31 -3.47 23.43
CA ASP A 513 -23.15 -2.02 23.28
C ASP A 513 -23.66 -1.56 21.91
N LYS A 514 -24.23 -0.37 21.84
CA LYS A 514 -24.67 0.23 20.58
C LYS A 514 -23.55 1.04 19.93
N ILE A 515 -23.37 0.85 18.63
CA ILE A 515 -22.39 1.57 17.81
C ILE A 515 -23.11 2.26 16.66
N LYS A 516 -22.83 3.56 16.46
CA LYS A 516 -23.29 4.31 15.30
C LYS A 516 -22.13 4.62 14.36
N ILE A 517 -22.32 4.26 13.09
CA ILE A 517 -21.44 4.57 11.97
C ILE A 517 -22.20 5.52 11.04
N ASP A 518 -21.64 6.70 10.77
CA ASP A 518 -22.24 7.68 9.88
C ASP A 518 -21.19 8.15 8.88
N ILE A 519 -21.31 7.69 7.64
CA ILE A 519 -20.37 7.99 6.55
C ILE A 519 -20.58 9.42 6.04
N ASN A 520 -21.81 9.95 6.09
CA ASN A 520 -22.11 11.32 5.66
C ASN A 520 -21.47 12.33 6.61
N GLU A 521 -21.66 12.13 7.93
CA GLU A 521 -21.09 12.98 8.99
C GLU A 521 -19.65 12.60 9.36
N ARG A 522 -19.09 11.55 8.74
CA ARG A 522 -17.73 11.04 9.01
C ARG A 522 -17.51 10.66 10.48
N THR A 523 -18.50 10.00 11.10
CA THR A 523 -18.41 9.65 12.52
C THR A 523 -18.49 8.14 12.80
N LEU A 524 -17.77 7.72 13.86
CA LEU A 524 -17.76 6.37 14.43
C LEU A 524 -17.85 6.47 15.94
N ASN A 525 -19.04 6.17 16.49
CA ASN A 525 -19.31 6.40 17.90
C ASN A 525 -19.87 5.17 18.62
N LEU A 526 -19.36 4.93 19.81
CA LEU A 526 -19.91 4.04 20.82
C LEU A 526 -20.92 4.83 21.65
N LEU A 527 -22.17 4.34 21.72
CA LEU A 527 -23.27 5.01 22.43
C LEU A 527 -23.30 4.56 23.90
N VAL A 528 -22.19 4.80 24.60
CA VAL A 528 -21.98 4.52 26.03
C VAL A 528 -21.49 5.80 26.68
N SER A 529 -21.92 6.08 27.93
CA SER A 529 -21.55 7.33 28.62
C SER A 529 -20.05 7.36 28.97
N ASP A 530 -19.49 8.56 29.10
CA ASP A 530 -18.09 8.75 29.46
C ASP A 530 -17.76 8.18 30.82
N GLU A 531 -18.70 8.24 31.79
CA GLU A 531 -18.54 7.67 33.13
C GLU A 531 -18.37 6.15 33.09
N GLU A 532 -19.17 5.47 32.24
CA GLU A 532 -19.03 4.01 32.04
C GLU A 532 -17.73 3.68 31.33
N LEU A 533 -17.34 4.45 30.30
CA LEU A 533 -16.06 4.26 29.62
C LEU A 533 -14.88 4.42 30.57
N ASP A 534 -14.90 5.42 31.46
CA ASP A 534 -13.88 5.62 32.48
C ASP A 534 -13.84 4.47 33.50
N ALA A 535 -14.99 3.94 33.88
CA ALA A 535 -15.07 2.77 34.73
C ALA A 535 -14.47 1.52 34.07
N ARG A 536 -14.76 1.32 32.77
CA ARG A 536 -14.17 0.22 31.99
C ARG A 536 -12.67 0.37 31.84
N ARG A 537 -12.17 1.60 31.58
CA ARG A 537 -10.74 1.91 31.42
C ARG A 537 -9.94 1.59 32.68
N LYS A 538 -10.48 1.87 33.87
CA LYS A 538 -9.84 1.53 35.16
C LYS A 538 -9.65 0.02 35.35
N ASN A 539 -10.48 -0.80 34.71
CA ASN A 539 -10.43 -2.25 34.78
C ASN A 539 -9.67 -2.90 33.62
N LEU A 540 -9.25 -2.12 32.61
CA LEU A 540 -8.53 -2.63 31.45
C LEU A 540 -7.13 -3.08 31.88
N LYS A 541 -6.81 -4.35 31.57
CA LYS A 541 -5.47 -4.89 31.82
C LYS A 541 -4.52 -4.41 30.75
N PRO A 542 -3.29 -3.98 31.08
CA PRO A 542 -2.28 -3.62 30.08
C PRO A 542 -2.04 -4.79 29.11
N PHE A 543 -2.02 -4.48 27.82
CA PHE A 543 -1.70 -5.47 26.79
C PHE A 543 -0.26 -5.95 26.93
N LYS A 544 -0.06 -7.26 26.81
CA LYS A 544 1.27 -7.89 26.77
C LYS A 544 1.34 -8.78 25.54
N THR A 545 2.20 -8.39 24.60
CA THR A 545 2.45 -9.25 23.43
C THR A 545 3.01 -10.60 23.84
N LYS A 546 2.51 -11.66 23.21
CA LYS A 546 3.05 -13.02 23.28
C LYS A 546 4.03 -13.30 22.14
N ALA A 547 4.14 -12.38 21.19
CA ALA A 547 5.00 -12.54 20.03
C ALA A 547 6.49 -12.53 20.43
N THR A 548 7.26 -13.37 19.75
CA THR A 548 8.71 -13.51 19.90
C THR A 548 9.43 -13.23 18.59
N GLY A 549 10.76 -13.26 18.60
CA GLY A 549 11.55 -13.09 17.38
C GLY A 549 11.28 -11.74 16.70
N TYR A 550 11.10 -11.78 15.38
CA TYR A 550 10.89 -10.59 14.56
C TYR A 550 9.62 -9.81 14.93
N LEU A 551 8.49 -10.51 15.06
CA LEU A 551 7.22 -9.89 15.43
C LEU A 551 7.25 -9.32 16.85
N GLY A 552 7.94 -9.98 17.79
CA GLY A 552 8.13 -9.45 19.15
C GLY A 552 9.01 -8.19 19.18
N LYS A 553 10.00 -8.08 18.29
CA LYS A 553 10.77 -6.84 18.09
C LYS A 553 9.87 -5.74 17.52
N TYR A 554 9.14 -6.02 16.45
CA TYR A 554 8.23 -5.10 15.79
C TYR A 554 7.17 -4.53 16.75
N SER A 555 6.44 -5.40 17.47
CA SER A 555 5.38 -5.02 18.42
C SER A 555 5.84 -4.05 19.52
N ARG A 556 7.14 -4.04 19.87
CA ARG A 556 7.68 -3.13 20.91
C ARG A 556 7.95 -1.72 20.44
N ILE A 557 8.19 -1.53 19.13
CA ILE A 557 8.68 -0.25 18.59
C ILE A 557 7.73 0.39 17.59
N VAL A 558 6.76 -0.37 17.07
CA VAL A 558 5.83 0.14 16.06
C VAL A 558 4.93 1.24 16.61
N GLN A 559 4.72 2.26 15.79
CA GLN A 559 3.78 3.37 16.01
C GLN A 559 2.35 2.97 15.62
N ASP A 560 1.35 3.76 16.05
CA ASP A 560 -0.05 3.57 15.64
C ASP A 560 -0.26 3.79 14.14
N ALA A 561 -1.39 3.29 13.63
CA ALA A 561 -1.77 3.41 12.23
C ALA A 561 -1.98 4.88 11.80
N SER A 562 -2.41 5.77 12.71
CA SER A 562 -2.51 7.22 12.47
C SER A 562 -1.19 7.87 12.07
N HIS A 563 -0.04 7.22 12.38
CA HIS A 563 1.31 7.64 12.00
C HIS A 563 1.94 6.74 10.91
N GLY A 564 1.14 5.89 10.27
CA GLY A 564 1.60 5.00 9.21
C GLY A 564 2.17 3.67 9.69
N ALA A 565 1.98 3.28 10.97
CA ALA A 565 2.49 2.06 11.58
C ALA A 565 4.00 1.84 11.29
N ILE A 566 4.82 2.87 11.50
CA ILE A 566 6.28 2.88 11.27
C ILE A 566 7.04 2.31 12.47
N VAL A 567 8.27 1.85 12.24
CA VAL A 567 9.21 1.38 13.28
C VAL A 567 10.49 2.21 13.31
#